data_1e503804f0acae8fc580f370ba28c93c
#
_entry.id   1e503804f0acae8fc580f370ba28c93c
#
_cell.length_a   1.000
_cell.length_b   1.000
_cell.length_c   1.000
_cell.angle_alpha   90.00
_cell.angle_beta   90.00
_cell.angle_gamma   90.00
#
_symmetry.space_group_name_H-M   'P 1'
#
loop_
_entity.id
_entity.type
_entity.pdbx_description
1 polymer ?
#
loop_
_entity_poly.entity_id
_entity_poly.type
_entity_poly.pdbx_seq_one_letter_code
_entity_poly.pdbx_strand_id
1 'polypeptide(L)'
;MLLGHGGLFKSKDVAQILMSSALSVPVSVMTTAAEGGAWGIATLAQYLKNKAEGETLSEYLDNRVFASAEVSVKEPDAKEKAVFDRYIEKYAAGVEIQKTAINCLK
;
A
#
# COMPACT_ATOMS: atom_id res chain seq x y z
N MET A 1 10.31 5.52 -1.07
CA MET A 1 9.54 4.38 -1.59
C MET A 1 8.47 4.00 -0.57
N LEU A 2 7.27 3.69 -1.02
CA LEU A 2 6.17 3.20 -0.18
C LEU A 2 5.93 1.72 -0.43
N LEU A 3 5.62 0.96 0.60
CA LEU A 3 5.19 -0.43 0.48
C LEU A 3 3.66 -0.50 0.52
N GLY A 4 3.06 -0.96 -0.58
CA GLY A 4 1.63 -1.11 -0.73
C GLY A 4 1.12 -2.45 -0.19
N HIS A 5 0.00 -2.41 0.54
CA HIS A 5 -0.64 -3.58 1.13
C HIS A 5 -2.16 -3.48 1.10
N GLY A 6 -2.84 -4.62 1.07
CA GLY A 6 -4.28 -4.70 1.21
C GLY A 6 -5.05 -4.85 -0.09
N GLY A 7 -6.38 -4.86 0.01
CA GLY A 7 -7.29 -5.20 -1.08
C GLY A 7 -7.20 -4.31 -2.32
N LEU A 8 -6.77 -3.06 -2.19
CA LEU A 8 -6.53 -2.16 -3.31
C LEU A 8 -5.56 -2.76 -4.33
N PHE A 9 -4.52 -3.44 -3.84
CA PHE A 9 -3.45 -4.02 -4.66
C PHE A 9 -3.81 -5.38 -5.29
N LYS A 10 -5.06 -5.87 -5.12
CA LYS A 10 -5.61 -6.96 -5.93
C LYS A 10 -5.73 -6.58 -7.41
N SER A 11 -5.91 -5.28 -7.70
CA SER A 11 -5.84 -4.74 -9.06
C SER A 11 -4.37 -4.56 -9.45
N LYS A 12 -3.75 -5.63 -9.93
CA LYS A 12 -2.33 -5.64 -10.30
C LYS A 12 -1.98 -4.44 -11.18
N ASP A 13 -0.85 -3.82 -10.89
CA ASP A 13 -0.27 -2.67 -11.59
C ASP A 13 -1.09 -1.37 -11.53
N VAL A 14 -2.41 -1.40 -11.73
CA VAL A 14 -3.26 -0.21 -11.81
C VAL A 14 -3.23 0.60 -10.52
N ALA A 15 -3.55 -0.02 -9.39
CA ALA A 15 -3.54 0.68 -8.10
C ALA A 15 -2.14 1.18 -7.73
N GLN A 16 -1.11 0.41 -8.09
CA GLN A 16 0.28 0.72 -7.81
C GLN A 16 0.75 1.95 -8.59
N ILE A 17 0.47 2.01 -9.92
CA ILE A 17 0.86 3.15 -10.75
C ILE A 17 0.06 4.41 -10.41
N LEU A 18 -1.23 4.28 -10.15
CA LEU A 18 -2.06 5.41 -9.73
C LEU A 18 -1.58 6.00 -8.41
N MET A 19 -1.28 5.15 -7.42
CA MET A 19 -0.79 5.60 -6.13
C MET A 19 0.60 6.22 -6.23
N SER A 20 1.53 5.62 -6.98
CA SER A 20 2.86 6.17 -7.18
C SER A 20 2.81 7.55 -7.84
N SER A 21 1.98 7.70 -8.86
CA SER A 21 1.81 8.95 -9.60
C SER A 21 1.13 10.03 -8.76
N ALA A 22 0.07 9.66 -8.04
CA ALA A 22 -0.64 10.58 -7.14
C ALA A 22 0.26 11.15 -6.03
N LEU A 23 1.10 10.30 -5.46
CA LEU A 23 1.99 10.67 -4.35
C LEU A 23 3.37 11.13 -4.80
N SER A 24 3.68 11.00 -6.09
CA SER A 24 5.00 11.31 -6.68
C SER A 24 6.15 10.57 -6.00
N VAL A 25 5.91 9.32 -5.58
CA VAL A 25 6.92 8.45 -4.96
C VAL A 25 6.80 7.03 -5.50
N PRO A 26 7.89 6.28 -5.64
CA PRO A 26 7.83 4.87 -6.01
C PRO A 26 6.99 4.05 -5.03
N VAL A 27 6.13 3.19 -5.56
CA VAL A 27 5.33 2.24 -4.78
C VAL A 27 5.75 0.83 -5.09
N SER A 28 6.13 0.09 -4.06
CA SER A 28 6.45 -1.33 -4.14
C SER A 28 5.31 -2.18 -3.58
N VAL A 29 5.10 -3.33 -4.18
CA VAL A 29 4.06 -4.29 -3.76
C VAL A 29 4.64 -5.70 -3.81
N MET A 30 4.48 -6.43 -2.72
CA MET A 30 4.86 -7.84 -2.64
C MET A 30 3.80 -8.73 -3.28
N THR A 31 4.18 -9.92 -3.73
CA THR A 31 3.24 -10.91 -4.26
C THR A 31 2.14 -11.30 -3.27
N THR A 32 2.42 -11.18 -1.98
CA THR A 32 1.50 -11.47 -0.86
C THR A 32 0.64 -10.26 -0.43
N ALA A 33 0.79 -9.12 -1.07
CA ALA A 33 0.19 -7.84 -0.63
C ALA A 33 -1.34 -7.87 -0.56
N ALA A 34 -1.99 -8.65 -1.41
CA ALA A 34 -3.45 -8.75 -1.46
C ALA A 34 -4.06 -9.35 -0.17
N GLU A 35 -3.33 -10.21 0.51
CA GLU A 35 -3.75 -10.95 1.71
C GLU A 35 -2.84 -10.65 2.91
N GLY A 36 -2.28 -9.46 2.98
CA GLY A 36 -1.25 -9.07 3.92
C GLY A 36 -1.59 -9.28 5.40
N GLY A 37 -2.84 -9.08 5.79
CA GLY A 37 -3.28 -9.32 7.17
C GLY A 37 -3.17 -10.80 7.58
N ALA A 38 -3.75 -11.68 6.80
CA ALA A 38 -3.71 -13.12 7.05
C ALA A 38 -2.29 -13.67 6.97
N TRP A 39 -1.53 -13.23 5.97
CA TRP A 39 -0.14 -13.61 5.80
C TRP A 39 0.74 -13.13 6.97
N GLY A 40 0.55 -11.90 7.43
CA GLY A 40 1.28 -11.34 8.58
C GLY A 40 1.03 -12.12 9.87
N ILE A 41 -0.24 -12.49 10.15
CA ILE A 41 -0.59 -13.31 11.33
C ILE A 41 0.05 -14.70 11.22
N ALA A 42 0.00 -15.35 10.05
CA ALA A 42 0.63 -16.64 9.82
C ALA A 42 2.16 -16.56 10.00
N THR A 43 2.79 -15.50 9.54
CA THR A 43 4.23 -15.24 9.72
C THR A 43 4.60 -15.08 11.20
N LEU A 44 3.81 -14.34 11.98
CA LEU A 44 4.02 -14.23 13.42
C LEU A 44 3.87 -15.57 14.14
N ALA A 45 2.89 -16.38 13.78
CA ALA A 45 2.72 -17.73 14.32
C ALA A 45 3.92 -18.63 13.97
N GLN A 46 4.42 -18.55 12.76
CA GLN A 46 5.64 -19.26 12.35
C GLN A 46 6.88 -18.80 13.13
N TYR A 47 7.03 -17.49 13.33
CA TYR A 47 8.12 -16.95 14.15
C TYR A 47 8.08 -17.54 15.55
N LEU A 48 6.93 -17.47 16.23
CA LEU A 48 6.79 -18.00 17.60
C LEU A 48 7.16 -19.48 17.72
N LYS A 49 6.86 -20.27 16.69
CA LYS A 49 7.13 -21.71 16.68
C LYS A 49 8.55 -22.08 16.28
N ASN A 50 9.16 -21.32 15.37
CA ASN A 50 10.39 -21.74 14.66
C ASN A 50 11.59 -20.82 14.88
N LYS A 51 11.45 -19.76 15.70
CA LYS A 51 12.58 -18.87 16.00
C LYS A 51 13.70 -19.63 16.72
N ALA A 52 14.94 -19.29 16.41
CA ALA A 52 16.09 -19.74 17.18
C ALA A 52 16.13 -19.04 18.56
N GLU A 53 16.89 -19.61 19.49
CA GLU A 53 17.12 -18.96 20.78
C GLU A 53 17.81 -17.60 20.59
N GLY A 54 17.23 -16.55 21.14
CA GLY A 54 17.72 -15.18 21.00
C GLY A 54 17.42 -14.50 19.65
N GLU A 55 16.85 -15.20 18.66
CA GLU A 55 16.49 -14.61 17.36
C GLU A 55 15.36 -13.60 17.49
N THR A 56 15.59 -12.37 17.09
CA THR A 56 14.57 -11.32 17.07
C THR A 56 13.62 -11.50 15.87
N LEU A 57 12.42 -10.88 15.96
CA LEU A 57 11.47 -10.90 14.84
C LEU A 57 12.06 -10.27 13.57
N SER A 58 12.83 -9.19 13.70
CA SER A 58 13.47 -8.53 12.55
C SER A 58 14.42 -9.48 11.84
N GLU A 59 15.33 -10.12 12.57
CA GLU A 59 16.27 -11.09 12.00
C GLU A 59 15.57 -12.28 11.34
N TYR A 60 14.49 -12.78 11.96
CA TYR A 60 13.69 -13.85 11.38
C TYR A 60 13.03 -13.42 10.07
N LEU A 61 12.47 -12.22 10.02
CA LEU A 61 11.82 -11.67 8.83
C LEU A 61 12.84 -11.47 7.71
N ASP A 62 13.97 -10.84 8.00
CA ASP A 62 15.00 -10.52 7.01
C ASP A 62 15.64 -11.78 6.44
N ASN A 63 15.98 -12.75 7.28
CA ASN A 63 16.75 -13.92 6.89
C ASN A 63 15.90 -15.06 6.32
N ARG A 64 14.62 -15.17 6.72
CA ARG A 64 13.79 -16.34 6.35
C ARG A 64 12.56 -16.00 5.55
N VAL A 65 11.95 -14.84 5.81
CA VAL A 65 10.66 -14.50 5.19
C VAL A 65 10.86 -13.63 3.95
N PHE A 66 11.69 -12.60 4.06
CA PHE A 66 11.93 -11.64 2.99
C PHE A 66 13.19 -11.92 2.14
N ALA A 67 14.01 -12.88 2.54
CA ALA A 67 15.24 -13.23 1.83
C ALA A 67 15.03 -13.55 0.33
N SER A 68 13.85 -14.07 -0.02
CA SER A 68 13.47 -14.42 -1.40
C SER A 68 12.18 -13.72 -1.86
N ALA A 69 11.77 -12.64 -1.19
CA ALA A 69 10.54 -11.96 -1.52
C ALA A 69 10.63 -11.24 -2.87
N GLU A 70 9.73 -11.57 -3.77
CA GLU A 70 9.58 -10.84 -5.03
C GLU A 70 8.76 -9.58 -4.80
N VAL A 71 9.28 -8.47 -5.31
CA VAL A 71 8.68 -7.14 -5.15
C VAL A 71 8.52 -6.52 -6.54
N SER A 72 7.31 -6.09 -6.85
CA SER A 72 7.04 -5.23 -8.00
C SER A 72 7.17 -3.77 -7.58
N VAL A 73 7.90 -2.96 -8.33
CA VAL A 73 8.03 -1.51 -8.10
C VAL A 73 7.47 -0.76 -9.29
N LYS A 74 6.66 0.27 -9.02
CA LYS A 74 6.20 1.21 -10.04
C LYS A 74 6.65 2.62 -9.68
N GLU A 75 7.28 3.25 -10.64
CA GLU A 75 7.66 4.65 -10.56
C GLU A 75 6.47 5.55 -10.92
N PRO A 76 6.46 6.82 -10.45
CA PRO A 76 5.47 7.80 -10.85
C PRO A 76 5.46 8.01 -12.37
N ASP A 77 4.28 7.99 -12.98
CA ASP A 77 4.08 8.35 -14.38
C ASP A 77 3.58 9.79 -14.50
N ALA A 78 4.23 10.60 -15.35
CA ALA A 78 3.91 12.01 -15.47
C ALA A 78 2.52 12.28 -16.08
N LYS A 79 2.03 11.39 -16.96
CA LYS A 79 0.69 11.54 -17.54
C LYS A 79 -0.38 11.21 -16.52
N GLU A 80 -0.20 10.11 -15.77
CA GLU A 80 -1.10 9.72 -14.70
C GLU A 80 -1.12 10.78 -13.58
N LYS A 81 0.04 11.35 -13.24
CA LYS A 81 0.10 12.45 -12.28
C LYS A 81 -0.73 13.66 -12.75
N ALA A 82 -0.58 14.08 -13.99
CA ALA A 82 -1.33 15.22 -14.52
C ALA A 82 -2.84 14.97 -14.57
N VAL A 83 -3.28 13.72 -14.77
CA VAL A 83 -4.69 13.32 -14.65
C VAL A 83 -5.14 13.41 -13.20
N PHE A 84 -4.35 12.91 -12.27
CA PHE A 84 -4.65 12.95 -10.85
C PHE A 84 -4.71 14.37 -10.30
N ASP A 85 -3.80 15.26 -10.68
CA ASP A 85 -3.80 16.67 -10.26
C ASP A 85 -5.13 17.35 -10.64
N ARG A 86 -5.62 17.12 -11.86
CA ARG A 86 -6.95 17.63 -12.29
C ARG A 86 -8.11 16.96 -11.56
N TYR A 87 -7.98 15.70 -11.20
CA TYR A 87 -8.99 14.99 -10.42
C TYR A 87 -9.09 15.56 -9.00
N ILE A 88 -7.95 15.80 -8.34
CA ILE A 88 -7.94 16.28 -6.95
C ILE A 88 -8.52 17.70 -6.82
N GLU A 89 -8.35 18.55 -7.83
CA GLU A 89 -8.99 19.86 -7.89
C GLU A 89 -10.53 19.72 -7.88
N LYS A 90 -11.08 18.83 -8.71
CA LYS A 90 -12.53 18.54 -8.73
C LYS A 90 -13.01 17.90 -7.44
N TYR A 91 -12.23 17.00 -6.87
CA TYR A 91 -12.54 16.38 -5.59
C TYR A 91 -12.60 17.40 -4.48
N ALA A 92 -11.62 18.30 -4.39
CA ALA A 92 -11.59 19.37 -3.39
C ALA A 92 -12.80 20.31 -3.53
N ALA A 93 -13.16 20.68 -4.76
CA ALA A 93 -14.39 21.46 -5.00
C ALA A 93 -15.65 20.72 -4.55
N GLY A 94 -15.72 19.40 -4.76
CA GLY A 94 -16.84 18.56 -4.32
C GLY A 94 -17.00 18.46 -2.80
N VAL A 95 -15.93 18.64 -2.03
CA VAL A 95 -16.01 18.65 -0.55
C VAL A 95 -16.89 19.79 -0.02
N GLU A 96 -16.99 20.91 -0.72
CA GLU A 96 -17.86 22.03 -0.32
C GLU A 96 -19.34 21.65 -0.35
N ILE A 97 -19.73 20.72 -1.24
CA ILE A 97 -21.11 20.18 -1.27
C ILE A 97 -21.42 19.44 0.04
N GLN A 98 -20.48 18.62 0.52
CA GLN A 98 -20.64 17.89 1.79
C GLN A 98 -20.71 18.85 2.98
N LYS A 99 -19.85 19.85 3.03
CA LYS A 99 -19.88 20.86 4.09
C LYS A 99 -21.23 21.61 4.12
N THR A 100 -21.74 21.99 2.95
CA THR A 100 -23.04 22.66 2.82
C THR A 100 -24.16 21.74 3.31
N ALA A 101 -24.18 20.48 2.90
CA ALA A 101 -25.18 19.51 3.34
C ALA A 101 -25.18 19.34 4.87
N ILE A 102 -24.02 19.21 5.50
CA ILE A 102 -23.90 19.12 6.96
C ILE A 102 -24.43 20.36 7.65
N ASN A 103 -24.16 21.54 7.12
CA ASN A 103 -24.60 22.80 7.70
C ASN A 103 -26.10 23.04 7.56
N CYS A 104 -26.73 22.54 6.48
CA CYS A 104 -28.14 22.64 6.24
C CYS A 104 -29.01 21.64 7.04
N LEU A 105 -28.39 20.53 7.50
CA LEU A 105 -29.09 19.45 8.21
C LEU A 105 -28.98 19.54 9.75
N LYS A 106 -28.45 20.64 10.26
CA LYS A 106 -28.33 20.90 11.71
C LYS A 106 -29.64 21.50 12.29
#